data_3e403f0e1f2349da80b42d3e1d66d912
#
_entry.id   3e403f0e1f2349da80b42d3e1d66d912
#
_cell.length_a   1.000
_cell.length_b   1.000
_cell.length_c   1.000
_cell.angle_alpha   90.00
_cell.angle_beta   90.00
_cell.angle_gamma   90.00
#
_symmetry.space_group_name_H-M   'P 1'
#
loop_
_entity.id
_entity.type
_entity.pdbx_description
1 polymer ?
#
loop_
_entity_poly.entity_id
_entity_poly.type
_entity_poly.pdbx_seq_one_letter_code
_entity_poly.pdbx_strand_id
1 'polypeptide(L)'
;AITDQEIKNMEYIYQGLDFGFAVDPMAFLRVSYDRKHDTIFFLDEIYERGLSNRAIAEKIKAKHYDKSMFFDVRSERYRESSAYIICDCAEPKSIVDLRDMDLMAMSCYKEPGCVEYRTKWMQHRKIVIDPARTPNAYREFVNYSYETDKDGNFLSSLPDKDNHTIDACAYALDGLIYRRGLSA
;
A
#
# COMPACT_ATOMS: atom_id res chain seq x y z
N ALA A 1 9.80 7.50 -15.60
CA ALA A 1 9.83 6.04 -15.38
C ALA A 1 10.79 5.70 -14.25
N ILE A 2 10.39 4.77 -13.37
CA ILE A 2 11.23 4.24 -12.28
C ILE A 2 11.87 2.95 -12.76
N THR A 3 13.20 2.85 -12.73
CA THR A 3 13.93 1.67 -13.18
C THR A 3 14.05 0.62 -12.06
N ASP A 4 14.24 -0.65 -12.44
CA ASP A 4 14.45 -1.74 -11.47
C ASP A 4 15.72 -1.54 -10.64
N GLN A 5 16.73 -0.87 -11.20
CA GLN A 5 17.96 -0.54 -10.48
C GLN A 5 17.72 0.52 -9.40
N GLU A 6 16.88 1.52 -9.68
CA GLU A 6 16.49 2.52 -8.68
C GLU A 6 15.71 1.86 -7.55
N ILE A 7 14.78 0.94 -7.86
CA ILE A 7 14.01 0.20 -6.85
C ILE A 7 14.92 -0.64 -5.94
N LYS A 8 15.93 -1.31 -6.51
CA LYS A 8 16.90 -2.10 -5.73
C LYS A 8 17.72 -1.26 -4.75
N ASN A 9 17.89 0.01 -5.04
CA ASN A 9 18.63 0.95 -4.21
C ASN A 9 17.74 1.67 -3.16
N MET A 10 16.42 1.44 -3.19
CA MET A 10 15.51 2.03 -2.22
C MET A 10 15.61 1.29 -0.87
N GLU A 11 15.93 2.04 0.18
CA GLU A 11 16.20 1.50 1.51
C GLU A 11 14.94 0.99 2.21
N TYR A 12 13.82 1.69 2.02
CA TYR A 12 12.57 1.40 2.71
C TYR A 12 11.45 1.16 1.71
N ILE A 13 10.96 -0.08 1.67
CA ILE A 13 9.81 -0.48 0.87
C ILE A 13 8.68 -0.89 1.81
N TYR A 14 7.51 -0.31 1.59
CA TYR A 14 6.29 -0.55 2.34
C TYR A 14 5.26 -1.23 1.45
N GLN A 15 4.42 -2.08 2.04
CA GLN A 15 3.43 -2.86 1.31
C GLN A 15 2.07 -2.76 2.00
N GLY A 16 1.05 -2.49 1.23
CA GLY A 16 -0.33 -2.39 1.70
C GLY A 16 -1.27 -3.24 0.86
N LEU A 17 -2.31 -3.75 1.49
CA LEU A 17 -3.31 -4.60 0.87
C LEU A 17 -4.71 -4.14 1.26
N ASP A 18 -5.49 -3.75 0.26
CA ASP A 18 -6.93 -3.61 0.33
C ASP A 18 -7.56 -4.86 -0.29
N PHE A 19 -8.35 -5.60 0.51
CA PHE A 19 -8.84 -6.91 0.07
C PHE A 19 -9.84 -6.85 -1.08
N GLY A 20 -10.58 -5.74 -1.23
CA GLY A 20 -11.73 -5.70 -2.12
C GLY A 20 -12.84 -6.67 -1.67
N PHE A 21 -14.06 -6.45 -2.09
CA PHE A 21 -15.17 -7.35 -1.77
C PHE A 21 -16.05 -7.57 -2.99
N ALA A 22 -16.41 -8.85 -3.27
CA ALA A 22 -17.34 -9.27 -4.30
C ALA A 22 -17.11 -8.65 -5.69
N VAL A 23 -17.43 -7.39 -5.87
CA VAL A 23 -17.32 -6.64 -7.15
C VAL A 23 -16.10 -5.72 -7.19
N ASP A 24 -15.53 -5.41 -6.03
CA ASP A 24 -14.39 -4.52 -5.90
C ASP A 24 -13.07 -5.28 -6.07
N PRO A 25 -12.10 -4.70 -6.75
CA PRO A 25 -10.81 -5.33 -6.92
C PRO A 25 -10.01 -5.37 -5.62
N MET A 26 -9.29 -6.44 -5.39
CA MET A 26 -8.19 -6.46 -4.45
C MET A 26 -7.07 -5.57 -5.00
N ALA A 27 -6.51 -4.71 -4.16
CA ALA A 27 -5.37 -3.88 -4.48
C ALA A 27 -4.22 -4.13 -3.51
N PHE A 28 -3.12 -4.68 -4.02
CA PHE A 28 -1.84 -4.75 -3.30
C PHE A 28 -0.91 -3.73 -3.92
N LEU A 29 -0.26 -2.92 -3.09
CA LEU A 29 0.62 -1.85 -3.55
C LEU A 29 1.96 -1.90 -2.82
N ARG A 30 3.04 -1.76 -3.58
CA ARG A 30 4.40 -1.54 -3.07
C ARG A 30 4.80 -0.09 -3.29
N VAL A 31 5.24 0.55 -2.23
CA VAL A 31 5.70 1.94 -2.27
C VAL A 31 7.02 2.10 -1.53
N SER A 32 7.77 3.12 -1.89
CA SER A 32 8.92 3.61 -1.10
C SER A 32 8.65 5.05 -0.67
N TYR A 33 9.20 5.44 0.47
CA TYR A 33 9.08 6.80 0.98
C TYR A 33 10.45 7.40 1.22
N ASP A 34 10.79 8.40 0.42
CA ASP A 34 11.98 9.23 0.62
C ASP A 34 11.68 10.33 1.63
N ARG A 35 12.16 10.14 2.85
CA ARG A 35 11.97 11.09 3.97
C ARG A 35 12.66 12.44 3.73
N LYS A 36 13.76 12.44 2.99
CA LYS A 36 14.54 13.65 2.73
C LYS A 36 13.81 14.61 1.78
N HIS A 37 13.13 14.06 0.79
CA HIS A 37 12.42 14.83 -0.23
C HIS A 37 10.91 14.78 -0.08
N ASP A 38 10.42 14.19 1.00
CA ASP A 38 8.98 14.03 1.33
C ASP A 38 8.19 13.45 0.14
N THR A 39 8.74 12.39 -0.48
CA THR A 39 8.25 11.84 -1.74
C THR A 39 7.90 10.37 -1.60
N ILE A 40 6.70 10.00 -2.04
CA ILE A 40 6.21 8.63 -2.14
C ILE A 40 6.41 8.15 -3.58
N PHE A 41 7.11 7.03 -3.76
CA PHE A 41 7.30 6.37 -5.05
C PHE A 41 6.47 5.11 -5.13
N PHE A 42 5.67 4.95 -6.17
CA PHE A 42 4.91 3.75 -6.45
C PHE A 42 5.74 2.80 -7.30
N LEU A 43 5.93 1.58 -6.80
CA LEU A 43 6.93 0.66 -7.35
C LEU A 43 6.30 -0.48 -8.14
N ASP A 44 5.23 -1.08 -7.63
CA ASP A 44 4.48 -2.16 -8.28
C ASP A 44 3.11 -2.33 -7.65
N GLU A 45 2.17 -2.93 -8.38
CA GLU A 45 0.83 -3.24 -7.91
C GLU A 45 0.38 -4.64 -8.33
N ILE A 46 -0.53 -5.22 -7.55
CA ILE A 46 -1.40 -6.31 -7.97
C ILE A 46 -2.83 -5.81 -7.81
N TYR A 47 -3.59 -5.78 -8.90
CA TYR A 47 -4.93 -5.23 -8.93
C TYR A 47 -5.84 -6.17 -9.71
N GLU A 48 -6.71 -6.89 -9.01
CA GLU A 48 -7.49 -7.95 -9.63
C GLU A 48 -8.77 -8.25 -8.84
N ARG A 49 -9.83 -8.63 -9.53
CA ARG A 49 -11.12 -9.00 -8.95
C ARG A 49 -11.23 -10.49 -8.74
N GLY A 50 -12.03 -10.88 -7.73
CA GLY A 50 -12.41 -12.29 -7.54
C GLY A 50 -11.31 -13.22 -7.06
N LEU A 51 -10.23 -12.68 -6.48
CA LEU A 51 -9.17 -13.50 -5.92
C LEU A 51 -9.55 -14.07 -4.55
N SER A 52 -9.28 -15.36 -4.36
CA SER A 52 -9.27 -15.96 -3.04
C SER A 52 -8.02 -15.53 -2.25
N ASN A 53 -8.05 -15.63 -0.91
CA ASN A 53 -6.88 -15.34 -0.06
C ASN A 53 -5.67 -16.17 -0.45
N ARG A 54 -5.88 -17.43 -0.89
CA ARG A 54 -4.83 -18.30 -1.43
C ARG A 54 -4.20 -17.71 -2.71
N ALA A 55 -5.03 -17.29 -3.66
CA ALA A 55 -4.55 -16.71 -4.90
C ALA A 55 -3.79 -15.39 -4.68
N ILE A 56 -4.24 -14.57 -3.72
CA ILE A 56 -3.53 -13.36 -3.29
C ILE A 56 -2.13 -13.73 -2.77
N ALA A 57 -2.04 -14.69 -1.84
CA ALA A 57 -0.77 -15.12 -1.27
C ALA A 57 0.18 -15.69 -2.34
N GLU A 58 -0.33 -16.51 -3.24
CA GLU A 58 0.46 -17.09 -4.34
C GLU A 58 1.02 -16.01 -5.27
N LYS A 59 0.23 -14.99 -5.63
CA LYS A 59 0.68 -13.86 -6.45
C LYS A 59 1.76 -13.01 -5.77
N ILE A 60 1.61 -12.73 -4.47
CA ILE A 60 2.60 -11.99 -3.67
C ILE A 60 3.92 -12.77 -3.61
N LYS A 61 3.85 -14.08 -3.33
CA LYS A 61 5.03 -14.96 -3.27
C LYS A 61 5.70 -15.15 -4.63
N ALA A 62 4.92 -15.27 -5.70
CA ALA A 62 5.46 -15.39 -7.06
C ALA A 62 6.30 -14.17 -7.49
N LYS A 63 6.01 -13.01 -6.94
CA LYS A 63 6.77 -11.76 -7.13
C LYS A 63 7.89 -11.58 -6.08
N HIS A 64 8.07 -12.51 -5.14
CA HIS A 64 8.99 -12.41 -3.99
C HIS A 64 8.75 -11.20 -3.09
N TYR A 65 7.49 -10.77 -2.95
CA TYR A 65 7.10 -9.63 -2.11
C TYR A 65 6.81 -10.02 -0.65
N ASP A 66 6.87 -11.30 -0.35
CA ASP A 66 6.87 -11.85 1.02
C ASP A 66 8.22 -11.72 1.72
N LYS A 67 9.26 -11.30 0.98
CA LYS A 67 10.64 -11.19 1.46
C LYS A 67 11.19 -9.78 1.31
N SER A 68 12.08 -9.45 2.23
CA SER A 68 12.86 -8.21 2.21
C SER A 68 14.34 -8.54 2.44
N MET A 69 15.20 -7.90 1.66
CA MET A 69 16.65 -8.01 1.84
C MET A 69 17.15 -6.84 2.68
N PHE A 70 18.00 -7.12 3.66
CA PHE A 70 18.67 -6.10 4.45
C PHE A 70 20.15 -6.44 4.63
N PHE A 71 20.97 -5.41 4.81
CA PHE A 71 22.39 -5.62 5.11
C PHE A 71 22.59 -5.77 6.62
N ASP A 72 23.03 -6.95 7.05
CA ASP A 72 23.38 -7.22 8.43
C ASP A 72 24.81 -6.75 8.71
N VAL A 73 24.93 -5.62 9.39
CA VAL A 73 26.24 -5.00 9.73
C VAL A 73 27.12 -5.92 10.57
N ARG A 74 26.54 -6.78 11.42
CA ARG A 74 27.32 -7.68 12.29
C ARG A 74 28.00 -8.81 11.54
N SER A 75 27.29 -9.36 10.54
CA SER A 75 27.82 -10.45 9.70
C SER A 75 28.41 -9.97 8.38
N GLU A 76 28.32 -8.67 8.09
CA GLU A 76 28.75 -8.04 6.84
C GLU A 76 28.16 -8.73 5.58
N ARG A 77 26.90 -9.17 5.67
CA ARG A 77 26.23 -9.91 4.61
C ARG A 77 24.78 -9.41 4.43
N TYR A 78 24.30 -9.54 3.22
CA TYR A 78 22.87 -9.40 2.96
C TYR A 78 22.13 -10.61 3.52
N ARG A 79 21.06 -10.34 4.25
CA ARG A 79 20.14 -11.36 4.79
C ARG A 79 18.73 -11.10 4.30
N GLU A 80 17.98 -12.18 4.23
CA GLU A 80 16.55 -12.14 3.93
C GLU A 80 15.73 -12.15 5.23
N SER A 81 14.67 -11.37 5.26
CA SER A 81 13.65 -11.39 6.29
C SER A 81 12.27 -11.43 5.66
N SER A 82 11.26 -11.73 6.45
CA SER A 82 9.87 -11.59 5.98
C SER A 82 9.51 -10.12 5.82
N ALA A 83 8.82 -9.79 4.72
CA ALA A 83 8.33 -8.46 4.47
C ALA A 83 6.93 -8.28 5.05
N TYR A 84 6.71 -7.19 5.76
CA TYR A 84 5.39 -6.85 6.30
C TYR A 84 4.44 -6.41 5.20
N ILE A 85 3.17 -6.81 5.35
CA ILE A 85 2.05 -6.37 4.51
C ILE A 85 0.99 -5.83 5.45
N ILE A 86 0.69 -4.54 5.36
CA ILE A 86 -0.35 -3.92 6.19
C ILE A 86 -1.67 -4.00 5.42
N CYS A 87 -2.66 -4.62 6.04
CA CYS A 87 -3.93 -4.95 5.41
C CYS A 87 -5.09 -4.15 6.00
N ASP A 88 -6.16 -3.98 5.23
CA ASP A 88 -7.41 -3.46 5.78
C ASP A 88 -7.84 -4.29 7.00
N CYS A 89 -8.19 -3.60 8.08
CA CYS A 89 -8.62 -4.20 9.34
C CYS A 89 -10.07 -4.68 9.32
N ALA A 90 -10.86 -4.36 8.31
CA ALA A 90 -12.24 -4.82 8.17
C ALA A 90 -12.33 -6.33 7.88
N GLU A 91 -11.25 -6.94 7.41
CA GLU A 91 -11.17 -8.34 7.01
C GLU A 91 -10.23 -9.18 7.91
N PRO A 92 -10.50 -9.31 9.23
CA PRO A 92 -9.58 -9.98 10.15
C PRO A 92 -9.37 -11.47 9.82
N LYS A 93 -10.37 -12.15 9.25
CA LYS A 93 -10.24 -13.55 8.80
C LYS A 93 -9.27 -13.68 7.64
N SER A 94 -9.36 -12.77 6.67
CA SER A 94 -8.45 -12.76 5.53
C SER A 94 -7.01 -12.51 5.96
N ILE A 95 -6.78 -11.66 6.96
CA ILE A 95 -5.45 -11.44 7.55
C ILE A 95 -4.91 -12.74 8.18
N VAL A 96 -5.74 -13.48 8.92
CA VAL A 96 -5.35 -14.78 9.51
C VAL A 96 -5.03 -15.79 8.40
N ASP A 97 -5.87 -15.90 7.38
CA ASP A 97 -5.63 -16.80 6.24
C ASP A 97 -4.27 -16.52 5.56
N LEU A 98 -3.91 -15.24 5.39
CA LEU A 98 -2.62 -14.86 4.82
C LEU A 98 -1.44 -15.25 5.73
N ARG A 99 -1.60 -15.11 7.05
CA ARG A 99 -0.60 -15.55 8.03
C ARG A 99 -0.41 -17.07 8.02
N ASP A 100 -1.49 -17.83 7.90
CA ASP A 100 -1.46 -19.29 7.80
C ASP A 100 -0.75 -19.75 6.51
N MET A 101 -0.61 -18.85 5.55
CA MET A 101 0.16 -19.04 4.32
C MET A 101 1.56 -18.38 4.37
N ASP A 102 2.12 -18.20 5.57
CA ASP A 102 3.48 -17.66 5.82
C ASP A 102 3.71 -16.22 5.32
N LEU A 103 2.67 -15.40 5.23
CA LEU A 103 2.82 -13.97 4.97
C LEU A 103 2.80 -13.18 6.29
N MET A 104 3.63 -12.16 6.40
CA MET A 104 3.64 -11.24 7.56
C MET A 104 2.55 -10.17 7.42
N ALA A 105 1.29 -10.63 7.33
CA ALA A 105 0.12 -9.76 7.22
C ALA A 105 -0.26 -9.16 8.59
N MET A 106 -0.45 -7.85 8.63
CA MET A 106 -0.83 -7.10 9.83
C MET A 106 -2.02 -6.19 9.53
N SER A 107 -2.85 -5.97 10.54
CA SER A 107 -3.99 -5.05 10.46
C SER A 107 -3.50 -3.60 10.48
N CYS A 108 -4.11 -2.76 9.63
CA CYS A 108 -3.92 -1.32 9.68
C CYS A 108 -4.57 -0.70 10.94
N TYR A 109 -4.19 0.54 11.22
CA TYR A 109 -4.84 1.35 12.26
C TYR A 109 -6.18 1.90 11.76
N LYS A 110 -7.19 1.84 12.62
CA LYS A 110 -8.52 2.38 12.33
C LYS A 110 -9.13 3.02 13.56
N GLU A 111 -9.37 4.32 13.45
CA GLU A 111 -10.16 5.11 14.41
C GLU A 111 -11.04 6.11 13.64
N PRO A 112 -12.07 6.70 14.27
CA PRO A 112 -12.86 7.76 13.65
C PRO A 112 -11.96 8.90 13.14
N GLY A 113 -12.19 9.35 11.90
CA GLY A 113 -11.40 10.41 11.27
C GLY A 113 -10.07 9.96 10.65
N CYS A 114 -9.72 8.67 10.71
CA CYS A 114 -8.46 8.18 10.14
C CYS A 114 -8.39 8.35 8.62
N VAL A 115 -9.52 8.26 7.90
CA VAL A 115 -9.55 8.40 6.43
C VAL A 115 -9.15 9.82 6.03
N GLU A 116 -9.78 10.83 6.63
CA GLU A 116 -9.44 12.23 6.36
C GLU A 116 -8.01 12.55 6.77
N TYR A 117 -7.56 12.02 7.90
CA TYR A 117 -6.19 12.25 8.38
C TYR A 117 -5.15 11.67 7.42
N ARG A 118 -5.28 10.40 7.00
CA ARG A 118 -4.35 9.75 6.08
C ARG A 118 -4.37 10.38 4.70
N THR A 119 -5.56 10.78 4.22
CA THR A 119 -5.70 11.48 2.94
C THR A 119 -4.96 12.82 2.96
N LYS A 120 -5.18 13.63 3.98
CA LYS A 120 -4.45 14.90 4.17
C LYS A 120 -2.95 14.67 4.29
N TRP A 121 -2.53 13.63 5.01
CA TRP A 121 -1.12 13.29 5.14
C TRP A 121 -0.49 13.00 3.77
N MET A 122 -1.14 12.24 2.91
CA MET A 122 -0.66 11.95 1.55
C MET A 122 -0.70 13.18 0.63
N GLN A 123 -1.76 14.01 0.72
CA GLN A 123 -1.91 15.22 -0.09
C GLN A 123 -0.77 16.25 0.11
N HIS A 124 -0.13 16.26 1.27
CA HIS A 124 0.99 17.14 1.56
C HIS A 124 2.34 16.62 1.04
N ARG A 125 2.35 15.50 0.31
CA ARG A 125 3.55 14.84 -0.18
C ARG A 125 3.62 14.81 -1.69
N LYS A 126 4.83 14.81 -2.19
CA LYS A 126 5.04 14.51 -3.61
C LYS A 126 4.79 13.04 -3.84
N ILE A 127 3.97 12.72 -4.83
CA ILE A 127 3.67 11.34 -5.23
C ILE A 127 4.19 11.14 -6.65
N VAL A 128 5.03 10.12 -6.84
CA VAL A 128 5.59 9.74 -8.12
C VAL A 128 5.01 8.39 -8.52
N ILE A 129 4.22 8.39 -9.58
CA ILE A 129 3.57 7.21 -10.14
C ILE A 129 4.09 7.01 -11.57
N ASP A 130 4.54 5.80 -11.86
CA ASP A 130 4.87 5.37 -13.22
C ASP A 130 3.67 4.58 -13.77
N PRO A 131 2.92 5.12 -14.75
CA PRO A 131 1.73 4.44 -15.30
C PRO A 131 2.04 3.08 -15.94
N ALA A 132 3.29 2.84 -16.34
CA ALA A 132 3.69 1.55 -16.90
C ALA A 132 3.82 0.46 -15.81
N ARG A 133 4.14 0.86 -14.57
CA ARG A 133 4.30 -0.05 -13.43
C ARG A 133 3.04 -0.20 -12.60
N THR A 134 2.35 0.91 -12.39
CA THR A 134 1.16 0.98 -11.52
C THR A 134 0.01 1.71 -12.23
N PRO A 135 -0.54 1.12 -13.32
CA PRO A 135 -1.58 1.75 -14.13
C PRO A 135 -2.88 2.01 -13.38
N ASN A 136 -3.28 1.11 -12.46
CA ASN A 136 -4.49 1.28 -11.69
C ASN A 136 -4.34 2.37 -10.64
N ALA A 137 -3.21 2.39 -9.92
CA ALA A 137 -2.89 3.46 -9.00
C ALA A 137 -2.85 4.82 -9.72
N TYR A 138 -2.23 4.89 -10.89
CA TYR A 138 -2.25 6.12 -11.70
C TYR A 138 -3.67 6.57 -12.01
N ARG A 139 -4.53 5.66 -12.48
CA ARG A 139 -5.95 5.96 -12.81
C ARG A 139 -6.71 6.47 -11.59
N GLU A 140 -6.60 5.80 -10.44
CA GLU A 140 -7.31 6.20 -9.23
C GLU A 140 -6.81 7.55 -8.71
N PHE A 141 -5.50 7.74 -8.55
CA PHE A 141 -4.94 8.99 -8.02
C PHE A 141 -5.21 10.21 -8.89
N VAL A 142 -5.24 10.07 -10.21
CA VAL A 142 -5.55 11.19 -11.12
C VAL A 142 -7.03 11.57 -11.07
N ASN A 143 -7.93 10.60 -10.83
CA ASN A 143 -9.37 10.83 -10.85
C ASN A 143 -9.99 11.03 -9.45
N TYR A 144 -9.23 10.85 -8.37
CA TYR A 144 -9.74 10.96 -7.01
C TYR A 144 -9.91 12.42 -6.61
N SER A 145 -11.14 12.83 -6.46
CA SER A 145 -11.51 14.19 -6.04
C SER A 145 -12.67 14.16 -5.06
N TYR A 146 -12.85 15.23 -4.32
CA TYR A 146 -14.02 15.39 -3.46
C TYR A 146 -15.31 15.24 -4.26
N GLU A 147 -16.33 14.66 -3.62
CA GLU A 147 -17.67 14.59 -4.18
C GLU A 147 -18.23 15.98 -4.44
N THR A 148 -19.11 16.10 -5.42
CA THR A 148 -19.81 17.34 -5.71
C THR A 148 -21.32 17.16 -5.48
N ASP A 149 -21.97 18.24 -5.04
CA ASP A 149 -23.43 18.30 -4.98
C ASP A 149 -24.04 18.46 -6.40
N LYS A 150 -25.38 18.54 -6.46
CA LYS A 150 -26.11 18.70 -7.73
C LYS A 150 -25.80 20.03 -8.44
N ASP A 151 -25.30 21.01 -7.71
CA ASP A 151 -24.97 22.34 -8.22
C ASP A 151 -23.47 22.47 -8.56
N GLY A 152 -22.68 21.39 -8.38
CA GLY A 152 -21.27 21.33 -8.70
C GLY A 152 -20.33 21.85 -7.62
N ASN A 153 -20.83 22.12 -6.39
CA ASN A 153 -19.98 22.53 -5.26
C ASN A 153 -19.31 21.31 -4.64
N PHE A 154 -18.05 21.43 -4.27
CA PHE A 154 -17.34 20.35 -3.58
C PHE A 154 -17.92 20.09 -2.19
N LEU A 155 -18.21 18.83 -1.91
CA LEU A 155 -18.56 18.34 -0.59
C LEU A 155 -17.29 18.06 0.22
N SER A 156 -17.44 17.96 1.55
CA SER A 156 -16.32 17.55 2.41
C SER A 156 -16.07 16.04 2.40
N SER A 157 -16.93 15.27 1.72
CA SER A 157 -16.82 13.81 1.60
C SER A 157 -15.92 13.41 0.44
N LEU A 158 -15.16 12.34 0.67
CA LEU A 158 -14.39 11.64 -0.34
C LEU A 158 -15.19 10.42 -0.82
N PRO A 159 -15.17 10.09 -2.12
CA PRO A 159 -15.91 8.95 -2.63
C PRO A 159 -15.33 7.64 -2.08
N ASP A 160 -16.22 6.73 -1.69
CA ASP A 160 -15.88 5.36 -1.26
C ASP A 160 -15.95 4.41 -2.46
N LYS A 161 -15.32 4.80 -3.56
CA LYS A 161 -15.20 4.00 -4.78
C LYS A 161 -13.97 4.43 -5.57
N ASP A 162 -13.43 3.51 -6.37
CA ASP A 162 -12.23 3.74 -7.18
C ASP A 162 -11.07 4.32 -6.37
N ASN A 163 -10.91 3.82 -5.14
CA ASN A 163 -9.92 4.28 -4.15
C ASN A 163 -9.06 3.12 -3.57
N HIS A 164 -9.13 1.93 -4.17
CA HIS A 164 -8.51 0.72 -3.62
C HIS A 164 -6.98 0.82 -3.51
N THR A 165 -6.32 1.38 -4.53
CA THR A 165 -4.87 1.63 -4.47
C THR A 165 -4.51 2.80 -3.56
N ILE A 166 -5.43 3.77 -3.40
CA ILE A 166 -5.27 4.89 -2.46
C ILE A 166 -5.29 4.36 -1.03
N ASP A 167 -6.25 3.49 -0.71
CA ASP A 167 -6.34 2.83 0.58
C ASP A 167 -5.17 1.88 0.81
N ALA A 168 -4.79 1.06 -0.16
CA ALA A 168 -3.59 0.22 -0.08
C ALA A 168 -2.31 1.04 0.16
N CYS A 169 -2.16 2.21 -0.47
CA CYS A 169 -1.06 3.13 -0.20
C CYS A 169 -1.06 3.63 1.25
N ALA A 170 -2.23 4.05 1.75
CA ALA A 170 -2.37 4.51 3.11
C ALA A 170 -2.07 3.39 4.13
N TYR A 171 -2.48 2.15 3.85
CA TYR A 171 -2.13 1.00 4.69
C TYR A 171 -0.64 0.71 4.64
N ALA A 172 -0.01 0.70 3.47
CA ALA A 172 1.43 0.53 3.34
C ALA A 172 2.22 1.52 4.22
N LEU A 173 1.76 2.76 4.31
CA LEU A 173 2.42 3.84 5.04
C LEU A 173 1.87 4.06 6.46
N ASP A 174 1.02 3.17 6.97
CA ASP A 174 0.32 3.26 8.25
C ASP A 174 1.25 3.63 9.42
N GLY A 175 2.38 2.94 9.54
CA GLY A 175 3.36 3.21 10.58
C GLY A 175 4.00 4.60 10.51
N LEU A 176 4.11 5.18 9.31
CA LEU A 176 4.61 6.54 9.10
C LEU A 176 3.54 7.59 9.37
N ILE A 177 2.31 7.33 8.90
CA ILE A 177 1.17 8.24 9.03
C ILE A 177 0.84 8.46 10.52
N TYR A 178 0.75 7.38 11.28
CA TYR A 178 0.34 7.43 12.69
C TYR A 178 1.51 7.41 13.66
N ARG A 179 2.77 7.56 13.20
CA ARG A 179 3.99 7.53 14.00
C ARG A 179 4.04 6.35 14.97
N ARG A 180 3.40 5.25 14.63
CA ARG A 180 3.56 4.00 15.34
C ARG A 180 4.93 3.46 15.01
N GLY A 181 5.85 3.58 15.97
CA GLY A 181 7.19 3.10 15.80
C GLY A 181 7.19 1.63 15.47
N LEU A 182 7.39 1.30 14.21
CA LEU A 182 8.22 0.18 13.86
C LEU A 182 9.63 0.71 14.16
N SER A 183 9.98 0.69 15.44
CA SER A 183 11.38 0.87 15.84
C SER A 183 12.17 -0.21 15.12
N ALA A 184 13.04 0.26 14.26
CA ALA A 184 14.03 -0.53 13.54
C ALA A 184 14.85 -1.40 14.50
#